data_1a66ef89b28622a8e10d676a83756796
#
_entry.id   1a66ef89b28622a8e10d676a83756796
#
_cell.length_a   1.000
_cell.length_b   1.000
_cell.length_c   1.000
_cell.angle_alpha   90.00
_cell.angle_beta   90.00
_cell.angle_gamma   90.00
#
_symmetry.space_group_name_H-M   'P 1'
#
loop_
_entity.id
_entity.type
_entity.pdbx_description
1 polymer ?
#
loop_
_entity_poly.entity_id
_entity_poly.type
_entity_poly.pdbx_seq_one_letter_code
_entity_poly.pdbx_strand_id
1 'polypeptide(L)'
;MFSRWTPFEWIVALRFLREGRLQTIFIILGVTIGVAVIVFMSALLAGLQSNFINRVLSSQSHIQLLPPREVARPLRGATDNAARSDASSVIEGAIVQAPLQRLKSIDQWQAIAGQIRDMPEVFVVSPMAGGSALVLRGNVSRSVSLNGIEPEQYFRIVDLNDKMVRGSARLSGTDILVGIELASDLGLDAGDKLRVSTVVGISNPLTVSGIFDLGNKAVNSRSVFMSLHTAQGLLGLPGGVTSLDVTVRDVYSAERVAQRISTTTGVVADSWIRTGAQFFAAVSAQTTANRAIRFFVALSVAFGIASVLVVVVVQKSREIGILRAMGISQGQILRVFLLQGGLLALGGAAAGSLVGAGALIL
;
A
#
# COMPACT_ATOMS: atom_id res chain seq x y z
N MET A 1 0.65 -17.26 -42.93
CA MET A 1 1.57 -16.55 -43.86
C MET A 1 3.03 -16.51 -43.31
N PHE A 2 3.45 -17.46 -42.47
CA PHE A 2 4.78 -17.48 -41.76
C PHE A 2 5.71 -18.62 -42.22
N SER A 3 5.46 -19.27 -43.35
CA SER A 3 6.09 -20.56 -43.61
C SER A 3 7.23 -20.57 -44.65
N ARG A 4 7.94 -19.47 -44.87
CA ARG A 4 9.12 -19.50 -45.78
C ARG A 4 10.15 -18.43 -45.41
N TRP A 5 10.75 -18.56 -44.23
CA TRP A 5 12.04 -17.94 -43.96
C TRP A 5 13.12 -18.89 -44.47
N THR A 6 13.61 -18.62 -45.66
CA THR A 6 14.59 -19.45 -46.32
C THR A 6 15.96 -19.32 -45.63
N PRO A 7 16.81 -20.37 -45.57
CA PRO A 7 18.15 -20.30 -44.97
C PRO A 7 19.03 -19.19 -45.56
N PHE A 8 18.72 -18.73 -46.76
CA PHE A 8 19.41 -17.63 -47.44
C PHE A 8 19.22 -16.29 -46.69
N GLU A 9 18.00 -15.94 -46.27
CA GLU A 9 17.71 -14.68 -45.60
C GLU A 9 18.44 -14.58 -44.23
N TRP A 10 18.55 -15.69 -43.54
CA TRP A 10 19.32 -15.77 -42.29
C TRP A 10 20.83 -15.62 -42.48
N ILE A 11 21.39 -16.28 -43.50
CA ILE A 11 22.83 -16.23 -43.81
C ILE A 11 23.25 -14.79 -44.15
N VAL A 12 22.44 -14.12 -45.01
CA VAL A 12 22.70 -12.75 -45.43
C VAL A 12 22.55 -11.77 -44.26
N ALA A 13 21.51 -11.90 -43.43
CA ALA A 13 21.30 -11.05 -42.26
C ALA A 13 22.47 -11.17 -41.25
N LEU A 14 22.90 -12.39 -40.93
CA LEU A 14 24.05 -12.63 -40.07
C LEU A 14 25.37 -12.09 -40.63
N ARG A 15 25.56 -12.19 -41.94
CA ARG A 15 26.75 -11.66 -42.62
C ARG A 15 26.80 -10.13 -42.53
N PHE A 16 25.69 -9.44 -42.77
CA PHE A 16 25.60 -7.98 -42.66
C PHE A 16 25.85 -7.51 -41.21
N LEU A 17 25.39 -8.25 -40.23
CA LEU A 17 25.68 -7.97 -38.80
C LEU A 17 27.16 -8.07 -38.48
N ARG A 18 27.87 -9.05 -39.08
CA ARG A 18 29.32 -9.25 -38.87
C ARG A 18 30.18 -8.23 -39.59
N GLU A 19 29.78 -7.76 -40.76
CA GLU A 19 30.53 -6.74 -41.52
C GLU A 19 30.44 -5.36 -40.90
N GLY A 20 29.23 -4.98 -40.29
CA GLY A 20 29.00 -3.71 -39.62
C GLY A 20 29.25 -3.73 -38.10
N ARG A 21 30.34 -4.33 -37.58
CA ARG A 21 30.55 -4.58 -36.15
C ARG A 21 30.37 -3.37 -35.24
N LEU A 22 30.95 -2.22 -35.57
CA LEU A 22 30.85 -1.01 -34.77
C LEU A 22 29.38 -0.51 -34.67
N GLN A 23 28.68 -0.46 -35.80
CA GLN A 23 27.28 -0.06 -35.87
C GLN A 23 26.40 -1.00 -35.06
N THR A 24 26.58 -2.31 -35.23
CA THR A 24 25.89 -3.37 -34.48
C THR A 24 26.03 -3.19 -32.96
N ILE A 25 27.27 -2.96 -32.49
CA ILE A 25 27.57 -2.75 -31.08
C ILE A 25 26.85 -1.51 -30.54
N PHE A 26 26.89 -0.38 -31.24
CA PHE A 26 26.21 0.85 -30.80
C PHE A 26 24.68 0.68 -30.71
N ILE A 27 24.08 -0.02 -31.65
CA ILE A 27 22.63 -0.29 -31.60
C ILE A 27 22.31 -1.20 -30.41
N ILE A 28 23.04 -2.31 -30.26
CA ILE A 28 22.82 -3.24 -29.15
C ILE A 28 23.01 -2.51 -27.82
N LEU A 29 24.01 -1.65 -27.70
CA LEU A 29 24.29 -0.90 -26.48
C LEU A 29 23.15 0.10 -26.17
N GLY A 30 22.65 0.82 -27.17
CA GLY A 30 21.50 1.72 -27.03
C GLY A 30 20.22 0.99 -26.59
N VAL A 31 19.91 -0.15 -27.23
CA VAL A 31 18.78 -1.01 -26.86
C VAL A 31 18.96 -1.57 -25.44
N THR A 32 20.18 -2.04 -25.12
CA THR A 32 20.55 -2.58 -23.81
C THR A 32 20.27 -1.58 -22.71
N ILE A 33 20.74 -0.33 -22.88
CA ILE A 33 20.53 0.73 -21.89
C ILE A 33 19.02 1.02 -21.74
N GLY A 34 18.29 1.17 -22.85
CA GLY A 34 16.85 1.43 -22.83
C GLY A 34 16.06 0.34 -22.09
N VAL A 35 16.33 -0.92 -22.39
CA VAL A 35 15.67 -2.05 -21.74
C VAL A 35 16.10 -2.21 -20.29
N ALA A 36 17.39 -2.02 -19.96
CA ALA A 36 17.89 -2.08 -18.60
C ALA A 36 17.20 -1.06 -17.68
N VAL A 37 17.03 0.18 -18.15
CA VAL A 37 16.30 1.22 -17.40
C VAL A 37 14.84 0.82 -17.18
N ILE A 38 14.16 0.29 -18.20
CA ILE A 38 12.77 -0.16 -18.06
C ILE A 38 12.64 -1.30 -17.04
N VAL A 39 13.53 -2.29 -17.09
CA VAL A 39 13.53 -3.44 -16.18
C VAL A 39 13.82 -2.97 -14.75
N PHE A 40 14.88 -2.19 -14.56
CA PHE A 40 15.29 -1.67 -13.26
C PHE A 40 14.18 -0.85 -12.60
N MET A 41 13.64 0.17 -13.31
CA MET A 41 12.56 1.00 -12.77
C MET A 41 11.28 0.20 -12.45
N SER A 42 10.97 -0.79 -13.29
CA SER A 42 9.78 -1.62 -13.07
C SER A 42 9.90 -2.49 -11.84
N ALA A 43 11.05 -3.11 -11.64
CA ALA A 43 11.32 -3.96 -10.50
C ALA A 43 11.45 -3.15 -9.19
N LEU A 44 12.09 -1.96 -9.25
CA LEU A 44 12.17 -1.05 -8.11
C LEU A 44 10.78 -0.64 -7.63
N LEU A 45 9.90 -0.24 -8.54
CA LEU A 45 8.52 0.16 -8.20
C LEU A 45 7.70 -1.01 -7.65
N ALA A 46 7.80 -2.19 -8.27
CA ALA A 46 7.12 -3.38 -7.78
C ALA A 46 7.61 -3.79 -6.38
N GLY A 47 8.92 -3.71 -6.14
CA GLY A 47 9.53 -3.98 -4.83
C GLY A 47 9.07 -3.00 -3.75
N LEU A 48 9.06 -1.70 -4.05
CA LEU A 48 8.55 -0.66 -3.14
C LEU A 48 7.07 -0.90 -2.81
N GLN A 49 6.25 -1.17 -3.81
CA GLN A 49 4.82 -1.42 -3.62
C GLN A 49 4.58 -2.67 -2.76
N SER A 50 5.24 -3.77 -3.07
CA SER A 50 5.12 -5.02 -2.30
C SER A 50 5.58 -4.84 -0.85
N ASN A 51 6.72 -4.18 -0.64
CA ASN A 51 7.26 -3.94 0.70
C ASN A 51 6.35 -3.03 1.53
N PHE A 52 5.77 -1.99 0.91
CA PHE A 52 4.81 -1.12 1.59
C PHE A 52 3.54 -1.87 1.97
N ILE A 53 2.93 -2.60 1.04
CA ILE A 53 1.72 -3.39 1.29
C ILE A 53 1.97 -4.39 2.41
N ASN A 54 3.04 -5.16 2.35
CA ASN A 54 3.39 -6.13 3.38
C ASN A 54 3.60 -5.47 4.75
N ARG A 55 4.25 -4.31 4.80
CA ARG A 55 4.50 -3.58 6.05
C ARG A 55 3.22 -3.01 6.65
N VAL A 56 2.31 -2.47 5.83
CA VAL A 56 1.01 -1.97 6.29
C VAL A 56 0.14 -3.11 6.79
N LEU A 57 0.07 -4.22 6.05
CA LEU A 57 -0.80 -5.34 6.37
C LEU A 57 -0.32 -6.19 7.54
N SER A 58 0.98 -6.22 7.82
CA SER A 58 1.53 -6.94 8.99
C SER A 58 1.32 -6.20 10.32
N SER A 59 0.90 -4.93 10.27
CA SER A 59 0.82 -4.05 11.45
C SER A 59 -0.59 -3.49 11.70
N GLN A 60 -1.55 -3.76 10.84
CA GLN A 60 -2.90 -3.18 10.93
C GLN A 60 -3.98 -4.16 10.45
N SER A 61 -5.21 -3.95 10.94
CA SER A 61 -6.40 -4.63 10.41
C SER A 61 -6.70 -4.21 8.96
N HIS A 62 -7.33 -5.09 8.20
CA HIS A 62 -7.69 -4.81 6.80
C HIS A 62 -8.90 -3.89 6.68
N ILE A 63 -9.81 -3.94 7.64
CA ILE A 63 -11.01 -3.10 7.73
C ILE A 63 -11.16 -2.69 9.20
N GLN A 64 -11.44 -1.43 9.43
CA GLN A 64 -11.76 -0.90 10.75
C GLN A 64 -13.19 -0.35 10.73
N LEU A 65 -14.04 -0.87 11.61
CA LEU A 65 -15.37 -0.34 11.81
C LEU A 65 -15.32 0.74 12.88
N LEU A 66 -15.95 1.84 12.59
CA LEU A 66 -16.03 3.00 13.46
C LEU A 66 -17.49 3.33 13.77
N PRO A 67 -17.80 3.92 14.92
CA PRO A 67 -19.14 4.35 15.25
C PRO A 67 -19.65 5.36 14.20
N PRO A 68 -20.95 5.41 13.93
CA PRO A 68 -21.55 6.33 12.97
C PRO A 68 -21.18 7.78 13.29
N ARG A 69 -20.87 8.55 12.24
CA ARG A 69 -20.64 9.99 12.40
C ARG A 69 -21.97 10.67 12.70
N GLU A 70 -22.03 11.46 13.78
CA GLU A 70 -23.20 12.31 14.01
C GLU A 70 -23.28 13.37 12.92
N VAL A 71 -24.36 13.35 12.17
CA VAL A 71 -24.72 14.46 11.28
C VAL A 71 -25.32 15.57 12.17
N ALA A 72 -24.87 16.82 11.97
CA ALA A 72 -25.47 17.97 12.65
C ALA A 72 -26.99 17.96 12.38
N ARG A 73 -27.79 17.81 13.45
CA ARG A 73 -29.23 17.88 13.30
C ARG A 73 -29.67 19.34 13.35
N PRO A 74 -30.43 19.82 12.36
CA PRO A 74 -31.05 21.14 12.48
C PRO A 74 -31.98 21.15 13.73
N LEU A 75 -31.89 22.21 14.51
CA LEU A 75 -32.74 22.37 15.68
C LEU A 75 -34.22 22.38 15.23
N ARG A 76 -35.00 21.48 15.79
CA ARG A 76 -36.42 21.30 15.50
C ARG A 76 -37.32 22.54 15.80
N GLY A 77 -36.75 23.67 16.15
CA GLY A 77 -37.46 24.91 16.42
C GLY A 77 -37.61 25.86 15.24
N ALA A 78 -36.86 25.64 14.15
CA ALA A 78 -36.90 26.57 13.02
C ALA A 78 -38.02 26.26 12.01
N THR A 79 -38.51 25.04 11.95
CA THR A 79 -39.51 24.61 10.97
C THR A 79 -40.97 24.82 11.41
N ASP A 80 -41.27 24.82 12.72
CA ASP A 80 -42.65 24.99 13.21
C ASP A 80 -43.10 26.46 13.27
N ASN A 81 -42.17 27.42 13.30
CA ASN A 81 -42.49 28.84 13.28
C ASN A 81 -42.47 29.46 11.87
N ALA A 82 -41.91 28.78 10.87
CA ALA A 82 -41.90 29.27 9.48
C ALA A 82 -43.28 29.15 8.82
N ALA A 83 -44.24 28.41 9.39
CA ALA A 83 -45.59 28.30 8.90
C ALA A 83 -46.53 29.43 9.40
N ARG A 84 -46.02 30.33 10.25
CA ARG A 84 -46.87 31.37 10.94
C ARG A 84 -46.40 32.82 10.75
N SER A 85 -45.39 33.11 10.02
CA SER A 85 -44.99 34.50 9.77
C SER A 85 -44.57 34.73 8.32
N ASP A 86 -45.20 35.76 7.72
CA ASP A 86 -44.91 36.29 6.41
C ASP A 86 -43.41 36.54 6.17
N ALA A 87 -43.00 36.17 4.97
CA ALA A 87 -41.75 36.38 4.32
C ALA A 87 -40.90 37.57 4.80
N SER A 88 -39.80 37.31 5.46
CA SER A 88 -38.45 37.93 5.23
C SER A 88 -37.53 37.67 6.45
N SER A 89 -36.49 36.92 6.22
CA SER A 89 -35.43 36.55 7.15
C SER A 89 -35.61 35.21 7.87
N VAL A 90 -35.46 34.12 7.15
CA VAL A 90 -35.13 32.83 7.74
C VAL A 90 -33.66 32.86 8.15
N ILE A 91 -33.41 33.17 9.42
CA ILE A 91 -32.06 32.92 10.00
C ILE A 91 -32.02 31.43 10.30
N GLU A 92 -31.46 30.66 9.37
CA GLU A 92 -31.04 29.28 9.63
C GLU A 92 -29.82 29.28 10.56
N GLY A 93 -30.08 29.30 11.86
CA GLY A 93 -29.05 29.08 12.88
C GLY A 93 -28.76 27.58 12.97
N ALA A 94 -27.81 27.09 12.18
CA ALA A 94 -27.23 25.80 12.44
C ALA A 94 -26.24 25.94 13.61
N ILE A 95 -26.67 25.55 14.83
CA ILE A 95 -25.71 25.38 15.93
C ILE A 95 -24.95 24.10 15.64
N VAL A 96 -23.77 24.22 15.02
CA VAL A 96 -22.79 23.15 14.96
C VAL A 96 -22.17 23.07 16.37
N GLN A 97 -22.81 22.35 17.26
CA GLN A 97 -22.20 22.01 18.53
C GLN A 97 -21.06 21.04 18.23
N ALA A 98 -19.82 21.48 18.46
CA ALA A 98 -18.68 20.58 18.38
C ALA A 98 -19.00 19.34 19.23
N PRO A 99 -18.86 18.11 18.69
CA PRO A 99 -19.15 16.91 19.47
C PRO A 99 -18.34 16.96 20.74
N LEU A 100 -19.00 16.80 21.89
CA LEU A 100 -18.33 16.59 23.16
C LEU A 100 -17.23 15.55 22.93
N GLN A 101 -16.04 15.74 23.47
CA GLN A 101 -14.90 14.81 23.37
C GLN A 101 -15.19 13.45 24.05
N ARG A 102 -16.40 12.97 23.92
CA ARG A 102 -16.84 11.69 24.46
C ARG A 102 -16.49 10.60 23.46
N LEU A 103 -15.73 9.62 23.93
CA LEU A 103 -15.46 8.43 23.12
C LEU A 103 -16.79 7.78 22.78
N LYS A 104 -17.03 7.59 21.49
CA LYS A 104 -18.23 6.92 20.98
C LYS A 104 -17.99 5.44 20.95
N SER A 105 -18.98 4.68 21.42
CA SER A 105 -19.00 3.22 21.32
C SER A 105 -19.84 2.79 20.13
N ILE A 106 -19.51 1.64 19.55
CA ILE A 106 -20.36 0.95 18.60
C ILE A 106 -21.48 0.26 19.39
N ASP A 107 -22.73 0.65 19.13
CA ASP A 107 -23.88 0.03 19.77
C ASP A 107 -24.06 -1.42 19.30
N GLN A 108 -24.41 -2.32 20.22
CA GLN A 108 -24.63 -3.76 19.93
C GLN A 108 -23.47 -4.44 19.17
N TRP A 109 -22.24 -4.02 19.47
CA TRP A 109 -21.07 -4.50 18.74
C TRP A 109 -20.92 -6.02 18.72
N GLN A 110 -21.41 -6.75 19.75
CA GLN A 110 -21.35 -8.21 19.82
C GLN A 110 -22.19 -8.85 18.71
N ALA A 111 -23.41 -8.32 18.47
CA ALA A 111 -24.28 -8.79 17.40
C ALA A 111 -23.69 -8.49 16.03
N ILE A 112 -23.15 -7.27 15.86
CA ILE A 112 -22.45 -6.87 14.63
C ILE A 112 -21.21 -7.75 14.38
N ALA A 113 -20.40 -7.99 15.40
CA ALA A 113 -19.22 -8.86 15.28
C ALA A 113 -19.62 -10.31 14.93
N GLY A 114 -20.74 -10.81 15.46
CA GLY A 114 -21.32 -12.11 15.10
C GLY A 114 -21.67 -12.17 13.61
N GLN A 115 -22.46 -11.22 13.13
CA GLN A 115 -22.85 -11.14 11.71
C GLN A 115 -21.65 -11.08 10.77
N ILE A 116 -20.61 -10.35 11.16
CA ILE A 116 -19.39 -10.22 10.34
C ILE A 116 -18.56 -11.52 10.34
N ARG A 117 -18.49 -12.22 11.47
CA ARG A 117 -17.78 -13.52 11.57
C ARG A 117 -18.39 -14.58 10.67
N ASP A 118 -19.71 -14.52 10.43
CA ASP A 118 -20.42 -15.48 9.57
C ASP A 118 -20.15 -15.25 8.08
N MET A 119 -19.49 -14.13 7.70
CA MET A 119 -19.13 -13.85 6.32
C MET A 119 -17.94 -14.73 5.88
N PRO A 120 -18.03 -15.45 4.75
CA PRO A 120 -16.99 -16.39 4.32
C PRO A 120 -15.65 -15.71 3.96
N GLU A 121 -15.68 -14.44 3.57
CA GLU A 121 -14.50 -13.65 3.24
C GLU A 121 -13.72 -13.18 4.48
N VAL A 122 -14.34 -13.17 5.65
CA VAL A 122 -13.75 -12.71 6.91
C VAL A 122 -12.90 -13.80 7.54
N PHE A 123 -11.74 -13.44 8.04
CA PHE A 123 -10.83 -14.36 8.74
C PHE A 123 -10.93 -14.18 10.26
N VAL A 124 -10.85 -12.93 10.74
CA VAL A 124 -10.91 -12.58 12.17
C VAL A 124 -11.62 -11.26 12.37
N VAL A 125 -12.37 -11.17 13.49
CA VAL A 125 -12.96 -9.91 14.00
C VAL A 125 -12.50 -9.76 15.44
N SER A 126 -11.85 -8.63 15.74
CA SER A 126 -11.37 -8.29 17.08
C SER A 126 -11.99 -6.98 17.57
N PRO A 127 -12.64 -6.97 18.74
CA PRO A 127 -13.10 -5.73 19.35
C PRO A 127 -11.92 -4.93 19.90
N MET A 128 -11.98 -3.60 19.78
CA MET A 128 -10.96 -2.71 20.33
C MET A 128 -11.61 -1.52 21.05
N ALA A 129 -11.10 -1.23 22.24
CA ALA A 129 -11.42 -0.01 22.99
C ALA A 129 -10.20 0.91 22.93
N GLY A 130 -10.25 1.90 22.02
CA GLY A 130 -9.18 2.86 21.80
C GLY A 130 -9.47 4.23 22.39
N GLY A 131 -8.47 4.90 22.93
CA GLY A 131 -8.57 6.26 23.41
C GLY A 131 -7.22 6.90 23.70
N SER A 132 -7.21 8.21 23.92
CA SER A 132 -6.00 8.95 24.25
C SER A 132 -5.78 8.99 25.76
N ALA A 133 -4.52 8.87 26.18
CA ALA A 133 -4.12 9.00 27.56
C ALA A 133 -2.75 9.71 27.67
N LEU A 134 -2.44 10.10 28.90
CA LEU A 134 -1.10 10.58 29.27
C LEU A 134 -0.43 9.51 30.12
N VAL A 135 0.77 9.15 29.76
CA VAL A 135 1.65 8.32 30.59
C VAL A 135 2.65 9.21 31.32
N LEU A 136 2.84 8.93 32.59
CA LEU A 136 3.70 9.71 33.45
C LEU A 136 4.74 8.81 34.13
N ARG A 137 6.02 9.22 34.03
CA ARG A 137 7.13 8.63 34.79
C ARG A 137 8.03 9.75 35.32
N GLY A 138 8.07 9.91 36.61
CA GLY A 138 8.78 11.04 37.21
C GLY A 138 8.23 12.38 36.70
N ASN A 139 9.10 13.21 36.13
CA ASN A 139 8.76 14.52 35.56
C ASN A 139 8.46 14.46 34.02
N VAL A 140 8.50 13.28 33.42
CA VAL A 140 8.25 13.12 31.97
C VAL A 140 6.82 12.67 31.74
N SER A 141 6.12 13.36 30.84
CA SER A 141 4.79 12.99 30.38
C SER A 141 4.79 12.80 28.86
N ARG A 142 4.06 11.80 28.38
CA ARG A 142 3.88 11.53 26.96
C ARG A 142 2.41 11.23 26.65
N SER A 143 1.91 11.78 25.56
CA SER A 143 0.58 11.42 25.06
C SER A 143 0.68 10.10 24.29
N VAL A 144 -0.20 9.18 24.63
CA VAL A 144 -0.25 7.83 24.04
C VAL A 144 -1.66 7.48 23.57
N SER A 145 -1.75 6.53 22.66
CA SER A 145 -2.97 5.85 22.28
C SER A 145 -3.08 4.55 23.08
N LEU A 146 -4.11 4.46 23.92
CA LEU A 146 -4.47 3.21 24.57
C LEU A 146 -5.25 2.34 23.60
N ASN A 147 -4.87 1.08 23.51
CA ASN A 147 -5.52 0.08 22.67
C ASN A 147 -5.88 -1.13 23.54
N GLY A 148 -7.13 -1.18 23.97
CA GLY A 148 -7.68 -2.33 24.70
C GLY A 148 -8.12 -3.40 23.72
N ILE A 149 -7.54 -4.56 23.80
CA ILE A 149 -7.72 -5.66 22.85
C ILE A 149 -8.08 -6.98 23.56
N GLU A 150 -8.70 -7.88 22.82
CA GLU A 150 -8.78 -9.30 23.20
C GLU A 150 -7.58 -10.04 22.62
N PRO A 151 -6.60 -10.49 23.43
CA PRO A 151 -5.35 -11.03 22.93
C PRO A 151 -5.52 -12.19 21.96
N GLU A 152 -6.43 -13.14 22.26
CA GLU A 152 -6.67 -14.34 21.45
C GLU A 152 -7.11 -14.01 20.02
N GLN A 153 -7.85 -12.91 19.84
CA GLN A 153 -8.37 -12.49 18.53
C GLN A 153 -7.39 -11.52 17.85
N TYR A 154 -6.89 -10.54 18.61
CA TYR A 154 -6.04 -9.49 18.06
C TYR A 154 -4.68 -10.01 17.61
N PHE A 155 -4.09 -10.98 18.32
CA PHE A 155 -2.80 -11.58 17.92
C PHE A 155 -2.89 -12.39 16.61
N ARG A 156 -4.10 -12.72 16.16
CA ARG A 156 -4.32 -13.29 14.83
C ARG A 156 -4.37 -12.22 13.73
N ILE A 157 -4.52 -10.95 14.08
CA ILE A 157 -4.47 -9.79 13.17
C ILE A 157 -3.04 -9.27 13.10
N VAL A 158 -2.45 -9.00 14.26
CA VAL A 158 -1.08 -8.53 14.42
C VAL A 158 -0.38 -9.47 15.38
N ASP A 159 0.60 -10.23 14.88
CA ASP A 159 1.35 -11.15 15.72
C ASP A 159 2.33 -10.42 16.64
N LEU A 160 1.78 -9.93 17.77
CA LEU A 160 2.56 -9.24 18.77
C LEU A 160 3.58 -10.17 19.46
N ASN A 161 3.36 -11.50 19.48
CA ASN A 161 4.33 -12.42 20.08
C ASN A 161 5.66 -12.38 19.33
N ASP A 162 5.62 -12.43 18.01
CA ASP A 162 6.81 -12.37 17.16
C ASP A 162 7.49 -10.98 17.15
N LYS A 163 6.77 -9.95 17.61
CA LYS A 163 7.26 -8.56 17.63
C LYS A 163 7.78 -8.13 19.00
N MET A 164 7.86 -9.05 19.96
CA MET A 164 8.39 -8.73 21.28
C MET A 164 9.91 -8.60 21.27
N VAL A 165 10.41 -7.49 21.81
CA VAL A 165 11.85 -7.23 21.99
C VAL A 165 12.30 -7.61 23.40
N ARG A 166 11.46 -7.33 24.41
CA ARG A 166 11.70 -7.66 25.82
C ARG A 166 10.41 -8.05 26.52
N GLY A 167 10.50 -8.91 27.50
CA GLY A 167 9.33 -9.39 28.26
C GLY A 167 8.48 -10.39 27.49
N SER A 168 7.18 -10.39 27.73
CA SER A 168 6.21 -11.31 27.11
C SER A 168 4.93 -10.57 26.72
N ALA A 169 4.25 -11.05 25.66
CA ALA A 169 3.00 -10.47 25.16
C ALA A 169 1.78 -10.84 26.05
N ARG A 170 1.97 -10.88 27.37
CA ARG A 170 0.90 -11.17 28.33
C ARG A 170 0.11 -9.89 28.62
N LEU A 171 -1.21 -9.97 28.54
CA LEU A 171 -2.15 -8.88 28.81
C LEU A 171 -3.22 -9.36 29.79
N SER A 172 -2.87 -9.46 31.06
CA SER A 172 -3.79 -9.86 32.11
C SER A 172 -3.89 -8.75 33.20
N GLY A 173 -5.09 -8.45 33.62
CA GLY A 173 -5.31 -7.47 34.70
C GLY A 173 -4.71 -6.10 34.39
N THR A 174 -3.64 -5.72 35.07
CA THR A 174 -2.95 -4.41 34.92
C THR A 174 -1.75 -4.45 33.98
N ASP A 175 -1.54 -5.56 33.26
CA ASP A 175 -0.41 -5.72 32.35
C ASP A 175 -0.60 -4.88 31.07
N ILE A 176 0.48 -4.24 30.62
CA ILE A 176 0.51 -3.44 29.39
C ILE A 176 1.72 -3.80 28.53
N LEU A 177 1.56 -3.67 27.20
CA LEU A 177 2.65 -3.68 26.25
C LEU A 177 2.94 -2.27 25.77
N VAL A 178 4.21 -1.93 25.68
CA VAL A 178 4.68 -0.58 25.34
C VAL A 178 5.61 -0.68 24.13
N GLY A 179 5.49 0.26 23.19
CA GLY A 179 6.40 0.29 22.04
C GLY A 179 7.83 0.69 22.44
N ILE A 180 8.81 0.20 21.67
CA ILE A 180 10.23 0.34 21.98
C ILE A 180 10.69 1.79 22.09
N GLU A 181 10.20 2.69 21.23
CA GLU A 181 10.53 4.12 21.29
C GLU A 181 9.95 4.79 22.56
N LEU A 182 8.69 4.45 22.89
CA LEU A 182 8.08 4.97 24.12
C LEU A 182 8.81 4.46 25.37
N ALA A 183 9.20 3.19 25.38
CA ALA A 183 9.99 2.59 26.44
C ALA A 183 11.36 3.28 26.59
N SER A 184 12.03 3.55 25.46
CA SER A 184 13.31 4.28 25.45
C SER A 184 13.18 5.72 25.95
N ASP A 185 12.15 6.46 25.49
CA ASP A 185 11.87 7.85 25.88
C ASP A 185 11.61 8.00 27.40
N LEU A 186 10.95 7.02 27.98
CA LEU A 186 10.60 6.99 29.39
C LEU A 186 11.58 6.19 30.26
N GLY A 187 12.57 5.54 29.67
CA GLY A 187 13.51 4.65 30.35
C GLY A 187 12.82 3.47 31.02
N LEU A 188 11.82 2.85 30.37
CA LEU A 188 11.05 1.73 30.91
C LEU A 188 11.68 0.40 30.54
N ASP A 189 11.56 -0.57 31.46
CA ASP A 189 11.85 -1.97 31.17
C ASP A 189 10.67 -2.87 31.58
N ALA A 190 10.72 -4.14 31.18
CA ALA A 190 9.72 -5.13 31.58
C ALA A 190 9.71 -5.31 33.10
N GLY A 191 8.51 -5.25 33.69
CA GLY A 191 8.30 -5.25 35.16
C GLY A 191 8.13 -3.86 35.77
N ASP A 192 8.45 -2.78 35.05
CA ASP A 192 8.29 -1.44 35.56
C ASP A 192 6.82 -1.03 35.68
N LYS A 193 6.53 -0.11 36.61
CA LYS A 193 5.19 0.47 36.76
C LYS A 193 5.11 1.82 36.06
N LEU A 194 4.06 1.98 35.25
CA LEU A 194 3.76 3.19 34.51
C LEU A 194 2.40 3.74 34.94
N ARG A 195 2.33 5.01 35.31
CA ARG A 195 1.06 5.66 35.61
C ARG A 195 0.41 6.14 34.33
N VAL A 196 -0.80 5.64 34.07
CA VAL A 196 -1.61 6.02 32.90
C VAL A 196 -2.79 6.86 33.40
N SER A 197 -2.94 8.05 32.85
CA SER A 197 -4.03 8.99 33.15
C SER A 197 -4.84 9.27 31.89
N THR A 198 -6.14 9.07 31.95
CA THR A 198 -7.05 9.31 30.83
C THR A 198 -7.70 10.69 30.90
N VAL A 199 -8.25 11.15 29.80
CA VAL A 199 -8.99 12.42 29.70
C VAL A 199 -10.22 12.46 30.64
N VAL A 200 -10.75 11.29 30.99
CA VAL A 200 -11.88 11.14 31.94
C VAL A 200 -11.45 11.36 33.39
N GLY A 201 -10.16 11.55 33.67
CA GLY A 201 -9.62 11.78 34.99
C GLY A 201 -9.28 10.49 35.75
N ILE A 202 -9.42 9.33 35.17
CA ILE A 202 -9.04 8.05 35.78
C ILE A 202 -7.52 7.87 35.63
N SER A 203 -6.83 7.59 36.74
CA SER A 203 -5.38 7.38 36.74
C SER A 203 -5.03 6.13 37.54
N ASN A 204 -4.45 5.15 36.86
CA ASN A 204 -4.05 3.88 37.44
C ASN A 204 -2.57 3.56 37.17
N PRO A 205 -1.87 2.93 38.11
CA PRO A 205 -0.57 2.34 37.84
C PRO A 205 -0.74 1.01 37.12
N LEU A 206 -0.10 0.86 35.97
CA LEU A 206 -0.07 -0.35 35.16
C LEU A 206 1.34 -0.91 35.12
N THR A 207 1.49 -2.21 34.90
CA THR A 207 2.77 -2.91 34.87
C THR A 207 3.16 -3.23 33.41
N VAL A 208 4.35 -2.85 33.01
CA VAL A 208 4.88 -3.17 31.66
C VAL A 208 5.24 -4.66 31.65
N SER A 209 4.44 -5.50 30.96
CA SER A 209 4.71 -6.93 30.78
C SER A 209 5.68 -7.20 29.64
N GLY A 210 5.74 -6.27 28.66
CA GLY A 210 6.67 -6.42 27.56
C GLY A 210 6.79 -5.17 26.70
N ILE A 211 7.84 -5.17 25.89
CA ILE A 211 8.19 -4.09 24.96
C ILE A 211 8.19 -4.67 23.55
N PHE A 212 7.43 -4.06 22.63
CA PHE A 212 7.28 -4.53 21.26
C PHE A 212 7.89 -3.56 20.24
N ASP A 213 8.23 -4.09 19.06
CA ASP A 213 8.62 -3.33 17.87
C ASP A 213 7.81 -3.76 16.64
N LEU A 214 6.90 -2.90 16.19
CA LEU A 214 6.10 -3.10 14.97
C LEU A 214 6.82 -2.61 13.69
N GLY A 215 8.08 -2.17 13.77
CA GLY A 215 8.84 -1.65 12.64
C GLY A 215 8.38 -0.25 12.18
N ASN A 216 7.48 0.40 12.92
CA ASN A 216 7.00 1.75 12.65
C ASN A 216 7.23 2.65 13.86
N LYS A 217 8.18 3.59 13.74
CA LYS A 217 8.56 4.50 14.83
C LYS A 217 7.38 5.32 15.36
N ALA A 218 6.47 5.79 14.50
CA ALA A 218 5.33 6.58 14.93
C ALA A 218 4.32 5.76 15.76
N VAL A 219 4.14 4.48 15.42
CA VAL A 219 3.31 3.54 16.20
C VAL A 219 4.00 3.20 17.51
N ASN A 220 5.27 2.81 17.47
CA ASN A 220 6.05 2.42 18.64
C ASN A 220 6.20 3.56 19.68
N SER A 221 6.18 4.82 19.23
CA SER A 221 6.29 5.98 20.16
C SER A 221 4.98 6.34 20.87
N ARG A 222 3.84 5.82 20.42
CA ARG A 222 2.52 6.26 20.93
C ARG A 222 1.61 5.13 21.35
N SER A 223 1.80 3.90 20.89
CA SER A 223 0.86 2.81 21.16
C SER A 223 1.17 2.09 22.47
N VAL A 224 0.13 1.91 23.26
CA VAL A 224 0.11 1.06 24.46
C VAL A 224 -1.04 0.08 24.30
N PHE A 225 -0.73 -1.22 24.39
CA PHE A 225 -1.75 -2.28 24.34
C PHE A 225 -2.04 -2.80 25.76
N MET A 226 -3.30 -3.11 26.02
CA MET A 226 -3.76 -3.68 27.28
C MET A 226 -4.97 -4.58 27.05
N SER A 227 -5.44 -5.25 28.08
CA SER A 227 -6.66 -6.04 27.96
C SER A 227 -7.87 -5.15 27.66
N LEU A 228 -8.83 -5.65 26.88
CA LEU A 228 -10.06 -4.91 26.52
C LEU A 228 -10.77 -4.42 27.77
N HIS A 229 -10.91 -5.28 28.78
CA HIS A 229 -11.60 -4.94 30.04
C HIS A 229 -10.92 -3.80 30.81
N THR A 230 -9.59 -3.82 30.89
CA THR A 230 -8.81 -2.76 31.55
C THR A 230 -8.96 -1.43 30.84
N ALA A 231 -8.89 -1.44 29.50
CA ALA A 231 -9.08 -0.23 28.69
C ALA A 231 -10.50 0.33 28.84
N GLN A 232 -11.53 -0.52 28.83
CA GLN A 232 -12.92 -0.10 29.05
C GLN A 232 -13.10 0.61 30.40
N GLY A 233 -12.51 0.08 31.45
CA GLY A 233 -12.52 0.71 32.77
C GLY A 233 -11.82 2.07 32.79
N LEU A 234 -10.63 2.18 32.19
CA LEU A 234 -9.85 3.42 32.11
C LEU A 234 -10.48 4.50 31.23
N LEU A 235 -11.13 4.10 30.15
CA LEU A 235 -11.75 5.02 29.20
C LEU A 235 -13.19 5.40 29.56
N GLY A 236 -13.75 4.83 30.64
CA GLY A 236 -15.15 5.06 31.04
C GLY A 236 -16.17 4.50 30.05
N LEU A 237 -15.84 3.38 29.40
CA LEU A 237 -16.66 2.70 28.39
C LEU A 237 -17.03 1.27 28.83
N PRO A 238 -17.77 1.08 29.95
CA PRO A 238 -18.05 -0.26 30.43
C PRO A 238 -18.84 -1.09 29.38
N GLY A 239 -18.22 -2.20 28.94
CA GLY A 239 -18.77 -3.09 27.91
C GLY A 239 -18.81 -2.50 26.50
N GLY A 240 -18.34 -1.27 26.28
CA GLY A 240 -18.32 -0.61 24.98
C GLY A 240 -17.01 -0.86 24.22
N VAL A 241 -17.03 -0.70 22.90
CA VAL A 241 -15.84 -0.72 22.02
C VAL A 241 -15.88 0.48 21.09
N THR A 242 -14.71 1.04 20.80
CA THR A 242 -14.59 2.20 19.92
C THR A 242 -14.43 1.79 18.46
N SER A 243 -13.94 0.57 18.22
CA SER A 243 -13.82 0.01 16.86
C SER A 243 -13.93 -1.52 16.87
N LEU A 244 -14.21 -2.08 15.70
CA LEU A 244 -14.04 -3.49 15.42
C LEU A 244 -13.03 -3.63 14.31
N ASP A 245 -11.95 -4.33 14.59
CA ASP A 245 -10.87 -4.60 13.64
C ASP A 245 -11.13 -5.92 12.93
N VAL A 246 -11.18 -5.89 11.61
CA VAL A 246 -11.53 -7.04 10.77
C VAL A 246 -10.40 -7.35 9.80
N THR A 247 -10.03 -8.63 9.73
CA THR A 247 -9.11 -9.14 8.74
C THR A 247 -9.86 -10.03 7.76
N VAL A 248 -9.65 -9.81 6.47
CA VAL A 248 -10.22 -10.62 5.39
C VAL A 248 -9.17 -11.55 4.80
N ARG A 249 -9.63 -12.66 4.21
CA ARG A 249 -8.73 -13.66 3.59
C ARG A 249 -7.99 -13.11 2.37
N ASP A 250 -8.70 -12.36 1.53
CA ASP A 250 -8.11 -11.65 0.38
C ASP A 250 -8.08 -10.16 0.69
N VAL A 251 -6.87 -9.65 0.86
CA VAL A 251 -6.58 -8.26 1.23
C VAL A 251 -7.16 -7.26 0.22
N TYR A 252 -7.13 -7.61 -1.06
CA TYR A 252 -7.65 -6.74 -2.12
C TYR A 252 -9.17 -6.70 -2.17
N SER A 253 -9.86 -7.65 -1.53
CA SER A 253 -11.31 -7.64 -1.38
C SER A 253 -11.81 -6.74 -0.23
N ALA A 254 -10.91 -6.19 0.59
CA ALA A 254 -11.25 -5.43 1.80
C ALA A 254 -12.25 -4.29 1.55
N GLU A 255 -12.09 -3.52 0.47
CA GLU A 255 -13.01 -2.41 0.15
C GLU A 255 -14.44 -2.91 -0.16
N ARG A 256 -14.54 -4.00 -0.93
CA ARG A 256 -15.84 -4.62 -1.27
C ARG A 256 -16.55 -5.17 -0.04
N VAL A 257 -15.77 -5.82 0.85
CA VAL A 257 -16.29 -6.38 2.11
C VAL A 257 -16.68 -5.24 3.07
N ALA A 258 -15.87 -4.17 3.17
CA ALA A 258 -16.18 -3.00 3.98
C ALA A 258 -17.49 -2.33 3.55
N GLN A 259 -17.72 -2.14 2.25
CA GLN A 259 -18.97 -1.61 1.72
C GLN A 259 -20.17 -2.52 2.06
N ARG A 260 -20.02 -3.85 1.93
CA ARG A 260 -21.06 -4.81 2.31
C ARG A 260 -21.37 -4.72 3.81
N ILE A 261 -20.35 -4.68 4.66
CA ILE A 261 -20.52 -4.51 6.11
C ILE A 261 -21.27 -3.21 6.41
N SER A 262 -20.85 -2.08 5.82
CA SER A 262 -21.52 -0.79 6.04
C SER A 262 -22.97 -0.80 5.65
N THR A 263 -23.33 -1.44 4.53
CA THR A 263 -24.72 -1.51 4.07
C THR A 263 -25.58 -2.44 4.92
N THR A 264 -25.01 -3.50 5.48
CA THR A 264 -25.75 -4.50 6.28
C THR A 264 -25.91 -4.05 7.73
N THR A 265 -24.87 -3.43 8.30
CA THR A 265 -24.85 -3.09 9.73
C THR A 265 -25.11 -1.62 10.05
N GLY A 266 -25.05 -0.73 9.05
CA GLY A 266 -25.15 0.71 9.23
C GLY A 266 -23.95 1.37 9.92
N VAL A 267 -22.88 0.60 10.22
CA VAL A 267 -21.65 1.09 10.84
C VAL A 267 -20.68 1.54 9.75
N VAL A 268 -19.91 2.58 10.02
CA VAL A 268 -18.88 3.04 9.06
C VAL A 268 -17.74 2.03 9.04
N ALA A 269 -17.50 1.38 7.90
CA ALA A 269 -16.41 0.48 7.70
C ALA A 269 -15.37 1.12 6.74
N ASP A 270 -14.19 1.41 7.26
CA ASP A 270 -13.09 1.97 6.50
C ASP A 270 -12.07 0.86 6.18
N SER A 271 -11.82 0.63 4.90
CA SER A 271 -10.80 -0.32 4.46
C SER A 271 -9.40 0.33 4.46
N TRP A 272 -8.37 -0.49 4.57
CA TRP A 272 -6.98 -0.05 4.42
C TRP A 272 -6.71 0.62 3.06
N ILE A 273 -7.45 0.22 2.01
CA ILE A 273 -7.38 0.82 0.66
C ILE A 273 -7.88 2.27 0.70
N ARG A 274 -8.99 2.51 1.41
CA ARG A 274 -9.59 3.83 1.55
C ARG A 274 -8.74 4.75 2.43
N THR A 275 -8.26 4.22 3.55
CA THR A 275 -7.37 4.95 4.46
C THR A 275 -6.04 5.28 3.79
N GLY A 276 -5.53 4.38 2.94
CA GLY A 276 -4.32 4.56 2.13
C GLY A 276 -4.56 5.21 0.76
N ALA A 277 -5.71 5.83 0.50
CA ALA A 277 -6.06 6.35 -0.83
C ALA A 277 -5.02 7.31 -1.42
N GLN A 278 -4.39 8.15 -0.61
CA GLN A 278 -3.32 9.05 -1.06
C GLN A 278 -2.09 8.28 -1.56
N PHE A 279 -1.70 7.21 -0.87
CA PHE A 279 -0.62 6.34 -1.30
C PHE A 279 -0.97 5.64 -2.62
N PHE A 280 -2.17 5.08 -2.73
CA PHE A 280 -2.62 4.45 -3.98
C PHE A 280 -2.71 5.43 -5.14
N ALA A 281 -3.16 6.66 -4.90
CA ALA A 281 -3.15 7.72 -5.91
C ALA A 281 -1.72 8.04 -6.37
N ALA A 282 -0.77 8.16 -5.45
CA ALA A 282 0.64 8.38 -5.78
C ALA A 282 1.23 7.21 -6.58
N VAL A 283 0.97 5.95 -6.18
CA VAL A 283 1.41 4.74 -6.90
C VAL A 283 0.79 4.65 -8.29
N SER A 284 -0.50 4.99 -8.43
CA SER A 284 -1.18 4.98 -9.73
C SER A 284 -0.64 6.05 -10.67
N ALA A 285 -0.38 7.26 -10.18
CA ALA A 285 0.26 8.33 -10.94
C ALA A 285 1.67 7.91 -11.39
N GLN A 286 2.46 7.33 -10.50
CA GLN A 286 3.79 6.81 -10.82
C GLN A 286 3.74 5.67 -11.86
N THR A 287 2.75 4.78 -11.75
CA THR A 287 2.56 3.68 -12.72
C THR A 287 2.22 4.23 -14.10
N THR A 288 1.40 5.28 -14.17
CA THR A 288 1.03 5.96 -15.42
C THR A 288 2.25 6.65 -16.04
N ALA A 289 3.04 7.38 -15.24
CA ALA A 289 4.28 8.00 -15.69
C ALA A 289 5.28 6.94 -16.22
N ASN A 290 5.43 5.83 -15.50
CA ASN A 290 6.31 4.74 -15.93
C ASN A 290 5.83 4.07 -17.23
N ARG A 291 4.52 3.97 -17.44
CA ARG A 291 3.94 3.47 -18.71
C ARG A 291 4.27 4.42 -19.86
N ALA A 292 4.16 5.73 -19.65
CA ALA A 292 4.53 6.73 -20.64
C ALA A 292 6.04 6.66 -20.96
N ILE A 293 6.90 6.57 -19.94
CA ILE A 293 8.35 6.44 -20.12
C ILE A 293 8.67 5.19 -20.97
N ARG A 294 8.06 4.04 -20.65
CA ARG A 294 8.25 2.80 -21.43
C ARG A 294 7.87 2.99 -22.90
N PHE A 295 6.75 3.68 -23.16
CA PHE A 295 6.31 3.97 -24.52
C PHE A 295 7.33 4.82 -25.28
N PHE A 296 7.78 5.92 -24.69
CA PHE A 296 8.76 6.82 -25.32
C PHE A 296 10.14 6.16 -25.51
N VAL A 297 10.59 5.36 -24.54
CA VAL A 297 11.84 4.60 -24.69
C VAL A 297 11.73 3.57 -25.81
N ALA A 298 10.63 2.82 -25.85
CA ALA A 298 10.40 1.85 -26.95
C ALA A 298 10.36 2.54 -28.32
N LEU A 299 9.68 3.68 -28.40
CA LEU A 299 9.63 4.50 -29.62
C LEU A 299 11.01 5.01 -30.03
N SER A 300 11.80 5.55 -29.06
CA SER A 300 13.15 6.02 -29.31
C SER A 300 14.08 4.91 -29.80
N VAL A 301 14.01 3.72 -29.20
CA VAL A 301 14.75 2.54 -29.64
C VAL A 301 14.35 2.13 -31.06
N ALA A 302 13.04 2.11 -31.36
CA ALA A 302 12.55 1.77 -32.69
C ALA A 302 13.07 2.75 -33.76
N PHE A 303 13.02 4.07 -33.48
CA PHE A 303 13.58 5.08 -34.39
C PHE A 303 15.10 4.98 -34.51
N GLY A 304 15.81 4.66 -33.41
CA GLY A 304 17.25 4.43 -33.45
C GLY A 304 17.62 3.26 -34.38
N ILE A 305 16.94 2.12 -34.24
CA ILE A 305 17.16 0.96 -35.10
C ILE A 305 16.80 1.31 -36.56
N ALA A 306 15.66 1.95 -36.80
CA ALA A 306 15.24 2.33 -38.15
C ALA A 306 16.25 3.27 -38.82
N SER A 307 16.72 4.30 -38.13
CA SER A 307 17.72 5.26 -38.64
C SER A 307 19.00 4.57 -39.08
N VAL A 308 19.51 3.64 -38.26
CA VAL A 308 20.73 2.91 -38.59
C VAL A 308 20.49 1.93 -39.76
N LEU A 309 19.33 1.27 -39.82
CA LEU A 309 19.00 0.40 -40.92
C LEU A 309 18.93 1.16 -42.25
N VAL A 310 18.39 2.40 -42.27
CA VAL A 310 18.40 3.26 -43.46
C VAL A 310 19.84 3.54 -43.93
N VAL A 311 20.73 3.88 -42.99
CA VAL A 311 22.15 4.14 -43.30
C VAL A 311 22.80 2.87 -43.88
N VAL A 312 22.54 1.69 -43.30
CA VAL A 312 23.07 0.40 -43.78
C VAL A 312 22.57 0.12 -45.21
N VAL A 313 21.27 0.36 -45.49
CA VAL A 313 20.68 0.18 -46.83
C VAL A 313 21.37 1.06 -47.86
N VAL A 314 21.63 2.33 -47.50
CA VAL A 314 22.33 3.25 -48.42
C VAL A 314 23.78 2.82 -48.66
N GLN A 315 24.50 2.43 -47.62
CA GLN A 315 25.90 1.95 -47.72
C GLN A 315 26.00 0.66 -48.54
N LYS A 316 25.02 -0.25 -48.42
CA LYS A 316 24.98 -1.54 -49.12
C LYS A 316 24.21 -1.50 -50.42
N SER A 317 23.83 -0.33 -50.96
CA SER A 317 23.01 -0.17 -52.16
C SER A 317 23.63 -0.89 -53.38
N ARG A 318 24.94 -0.89 -53.55
CA ARG A 318 25.63 -1.58 -54.62
C ARG A 318 25.51 -3.10 -54.49
N GLU A 319 25.67 -3.67 -53.31
CA GLU A 319 25.50 -5.10 -53.04
C GLU A 319 24.06 -5.54 -53.27
N ILE A 320 23.07 -4.72 -52.80
CA ILE A 320 21.66 -4.92 -53.03
C ILE A 320 21.33 -4.91 -54.52
N GLY A 321 21.97 -4.00 -55.31
CA GLY A 321 21.84 -3.97 -56.77
C GLY A 321 22.30 -5.24 -57.45
N ILE A 322 23.43 -5.79 -57.02
CA ILE A 322 23.96 -7.08 -57.54
C ILE A 322 23.00 -8.23 -57.19
N LEU A 323 22.52 -8.30 -55.96
CA LEU A 323 21.55 -9.34 -55.54
C LEU A 323 20.26 -9.27 -56.35
N ARG A 324 19.78 -8.06 -56.66
CA ARG A 324 18.60 -7.86 -57.52
C ARG A 324 18.84 -8.31 -58.99
N ALA A 325 20.03 -8.02 -59.50
CA ALA A 325 20.39 -8.47 -60.86
C ALA A 325 20.47 -10.01 -60.96
N MET A 326 20.76 -10.70 -59.83
CA MET A 326 20.70 -12.16 -59.72
C MET A 326 19.29 -12.74 -59.52
N GLY A 327 18.23 -11.89 -59.50
CA GLY A 327 16.85 -12.32 -59.39
C GLY A 327 16.23 -12.34 -58.00
N ILE A 328 16.89 -11.77 -57.00
CA ILE A 328 16.32 -11.66 -55.64
C ILE A 328 15.23 -10.60 -55.60
N SER A 329 14.05 -10.96 -55.06
CA SER A 329 12.89 -10.07 -54.99
C SER A 329 13.05 -8.97 -53.93
N GLN A 330 12.37 -7.82 -54.11
CA GLN A 330 12.36 -6.73 -53.09
C GLN A 330 11.85 -7.22 -51.75
N GLY A 331 10.88 -8.12 -51.71
CA GLY A 331 10.33 -8.70 -50.48
C GLY A 331 11.35 -9.53 -49.68
N GLN A 332 12.22 -10.25 -50.38
CA GLN A 332 13.31 -11.01 -49.74
C GLN A 332 14.33 -10.07 -49.11
N ILE A 333 14.70 -9.00 -49.78
CA ILE A 333 15.62 -7.99 -49.26
C ILE A 333 15.00 -7.32 -48.02
N LEU A 334 13.73 -6.92 -48.06
CA LEU A 334 13.02 -6.35 -46.93
C LEU A 334 13.04 -7.31 -45.72
N ARG A 335 12.81 -8.61 -45.94
CA ARG A 335 12.86 -9.62 -44.88
C ARG A 335 14.25 -9.73 -44.22
N VAL A 336 15.33 -9.65 -45.04
CA VAL A 336 16.71 -9.64 -44.51
C VAL A 336 16.92 -8.49 -43.54
N PHE A 337 16.49 -7.26 -43.87
CA PHE A 337 16.62 -6.11 -42.99
C PHE A 337 15.69 -6.17 -41.78
N LEU A 338 14.48 -6.69 -41.90
CA LEU A 338 13.58 -6.95 -40.78
C LEU A 338 14.17 -7.99 -39.81
N LEU A 339 14.76 -9.05 -40.33
CA LEU A 339 15.51 -10.05 -39.53
C LEU A 339 16.69 -9.44 -38.83
N GLN A 340 17.49 -8.61 -39.49
CA GLN A 340 18.62 -7.94 -38.92
C GLN A 340 18.18 -7.02 -37.78
N GLY A 341 17.15 -6.18 -37.98
CA GLY A 341 16.59 -5.33 -36.93
C GLY A 341 16.03 -6.12 -35.74
N GLY A 342 15.33 -7.24 -36.02
CA GLY A 342 14.80 -8.16 -35.02
C GLY A 342 15.90 -8.80 -34.16
N LEU A 343 16.98 -9.27 -34.79
CA LEU A 343 18.12 -9.85 -34.08
C LEU A 343 18.84 -8.82 -33.18
N LEU A 344 19.00 -7.59 -33.67
CA LEU A 344 19.56 -6.47 -32.87
C LEU A 344 18.69 -6.14 -31.68
N ALA A 345 17.37 -6.06 -31.89
CA ALA A 345 16.41 -5.80 -30.82
C ALA A 345 16.41 -6.90 -29.76
N LEU A 346 16.38 -8.17 -30.17
CA LEU A 346 16.39 -9.33 -29.27
C LEU A 346 17.72 -9.42 -28.50
N GLY A 347 18.87 -9.24 -29.19
CA GLY A 347 20.18 -9.24 -28.54
C GLY A 347 20.31 -8.12 -27.49
N GLY A 348 19.89 -6.90 -27.86
CA GLY A 348 19.89 -5.76 -26.95
C GLY A 348 18.89 -5.92 -25.77
N ALA A 349 17.71 -6.50 -26.04
CA ALA A 349 16.73 -6.78 -25.00
C ALA A 349 17.22 -7.83 -24.00
N ALA A 350 17.81 -8.91 -24.47
CA ALA A 350 18.40 -9.94 -23.62
C ALA A 350 19.53 -9.38 -22.74
N ALA A 351 20.47 -8.65 -23.36
CA ALA A 351 21.56 -7.99 -22.63
C ALA A 351 21.04 -6.96 -21.61
N GLY A 352 20.04 -6.13 -22.03
CA GLY A 352 19.42 -5.12 -21.16
C GLY A 352 18.68 -5.73 -19.98
N SER A 353 17.98 -6.85 -20.18
CA SER A 353 17.32 -7.58 -19.08
C SER A 353 18.32 -8.14 -18.08
N LEU A 354 19.45 -8.67 -18.54
CA LEU A 354 20.52 -9.18 -17.68
C LEU A 354 21.18 -8.04 -16.88
N VAL A 355 21.50 -6.93 -17.53
CA VAL A 355 22.08 -5.75 -16.87
C VAL A 355 21.10 -5.15 -15.88
N GLY A 356 19.80 -4.99 -16.27
CA GLY A 356 18.75 -4.45 -15.40
C GLY A 356 18.49 -5.34 -14.18
N ALA A 357 18.48 -6.67 -14.36
CA ALA A 357 18.36 -7.62 -13.25
C ALA A 357 19.60 -7.62 -12.35
N GLY A 358 20.79 -7.54 -12.94
CA GLY A 358 22.05 -7.46 -12.19
C GLY A 358 22.15 -6.21 -11.30
N ALA A 359 21.66 -5.06 -11.79
CA ALA A 359 21.63 -3.82 -11.03
C ALA A 359 20.68 -3.85 -9.82
N LEU A 360 19.77 -4.83 -9.73
CA LEU A 360 18.86 -5.02 -8.58
C LEU A 360 19.48 -5.87 -7.47
N ILE A 361 20.55 -6.62 -7.77
CA ILE A 361 21.22 -7.50 -6.83
C ILE A 361 22.33 -6.75 -6.09
N LEU A 362 22.84 -5.66 -6.67
CA LEU A 362 23.83 -4.74 -6.08
C LEU A 362 23.18 -3.73 -5.15
#